data_b24c66a5bf39d1da6f61a96839f0d00e
#
_entry.id   b24c66a5bf39d1da6f61a96839f0d00e
#
_cell.length_a   1.000
_cell.length_b   1.000
_cell.length_c   1.000
_cell.angle_alpha   90.00
_cell.angle_beta   90.00
_cell.angle_gamma   90.00
#
_symmetry.space_group_name_H-M   'P 1'
#
loop_
_entity.id
_entity.type
_entity.pdbx_description
1 polymer ?
#
loop_
_entity_poly.entity_id
_entity_poly.type
_entity_poly.pdbx_seq_one_letter_code
_entity_poly.pdbx_strand_id
1 'polypeptide(L)'
;MLEGSARRKGQRRVALLCGHFGYSKQAYYRGQRAGDKLERECYLLSLVRDIREDMPNLGGVKLWKKLNSSGVQVGRDELYRLLRAHDLMVKHEKRRVVTTDSSGWFRQFPNLVKGLEIKRPNQVWVSDITYVDTLSGFVFLSLVTDAYSRRIMGWFVHDKLNTEGPLNALYRAFLQVRASEIEGTIHHSDRGVQYCSYQYNTTLGMKWMNTSMTQDGSPYDNAIAERVNGILKREWLEQEVFVNIEQVRVRVEKVVALYNGQRPHFSIGLNTPDSIYRDLTGKFAFHMY
;
A
#
# COMPACT_ATOMS: atom_id res chain seq x y z
N MET A 1 30.18 -41.33 10.52
CA MET A 1 30.60 -41.72 11.90
C MET A 1 31.34 -40.62 12.68
N LEU A 2 31.92 -39.58 12.05
CA LEU A 2 32.69 -38.52 12.76
C LEU A 2 31.83 -37.50 13.51
N GLU A 3 30.64 -37.12 12.98
CA GLU A 3 29.74 -36.15 13.64
C GLU A 3 29.14 -36.64 14.94
N GLY A 4 28.81 -37.92 15.04
CA GLY A 4 28.29 -38.51 16.27
C GLY A 4 29.27 -38.52 17.43
N SER A 5 30.58 -38.60 17.13
CA SER A 5 31.64 -38.58 18.12
C SER A 5 31.90 -37.19 18.70
N ALA A 6 31.88 -36.15 17.85
CA ALA A 6 32.05 -34.75 18.28
C ALA A 6 30.87 -34.28 19.16
N ARG A 7 29.63 -34.67 18.81
CA ARG A 7 28.40 -34.34 19.55
C ARG A 7 28.40 -34.99 20.95
N ARG A 8 28.85 -36.25 21.07
CA ARG A 8 29.00 -36.97 22.37
C ARG A 8 30.07 -36.34 23.26
N LYS A 9 31.22 -35.89 22.68
CA LYS A 9 32.26 -35.17 23.42
C LYS A 9 31.76 -33.84 23.98
N GLY A 10 31.01 -33.07 23.20
CA GLY A 10 30.39 -31.82 23.64
C GLY A 10 29.42 -32.01 24.80
N GLN A 11 28.53 -33.01 24.72
CA GLN A 11 27.56 -33.32 25.77
C GLN A 11 28.22 -33.78 27.10
N ARG A 12 29.36 -34.49 27.05
CA ARG A 12 30.13 -34.85 28.24
C ARG A 12 30.78 -33.63 28.91
N ARG A 13 31.34 -32.69 28.12
CA ARG A 13 31.90 -31.43 28.65
C ARG A 13 30.85 -30.57 29.35
N VAL A 14 29.66 -30.40 28.74
CA VAL A 14 28.55 -29.68 29.36
C VAL A 14 28.11 -30.34 30.66
N ALA A 15 28.12 -31.69 30.73
CA ALA A 15 27.77 -32.41 31.94
C ALA A 15 28.75 -32.16 33.11
N LEU A 16 30.04 -32.16 32.82
CA LEU A 16 31.08 -31.88 33.80
C LEU A 16 31.01 -30.44 34.30
N LEU A 17 30.86 -29.47 33.40
CA LEU A 17 30.71 -28.07 33.78
C LEU A 17 29.45 -27.82 34.62
N CYS A 18 28.32 -28.39 34.24
CA CYS A 18 27.09 -28.27 35.02
C CYS A 18 27.25 -28.84 36.44
N GLY A 19 27.89 -30.00 36.57
CA GLY A 19 28.17 -30.60 37.87
C GLY A 19 29.09 -29.75 38.75
N HIS A 20 30.12 -29.12 38.15
CA HIS A 20 31.04 -28.25 38.86
C HIS A 20 30.40 -26.96 39.40
N PHE A 21 29.45 -26.40 38.64
CA PHE A 21 28.72 -25.15 39.01
C PHE A 21 27.38 -25.40 39.71
N GLY A 22 27.02 -26.64 40.04
CA GLY A 22 25.75 -26.96 40.71
C GLY A 22 24.49 -26.81 39.85
N TYR A 23 24.65 -26.77 38.52
CA TYR A 23 23.50 -26.67 37.59
C TYR A 23 23.12 -28.05 37.02
N SER A 24 21.84 -28.25 36.74
CA SER A 24 21.39 -29.40 35.95
C SER A 24 21.65 -29.16 34.45
N LYS A 25 21.93 -30.23 33.68
CA LYS A 25 21.99 -30.14 32.21
C LYS A 25 20.72 -29.52 31.60
N GLN A 26 19.57 -29.83 32.19
CA GLN A 26 18.29 -29.27 31.74
C GLN A 26 18.23 -27.75 31.95
N ALA A 27 18.73 -27.25 33.09
CA ALA A 27 18.83 -25.82 33.36
C ALA A 27 19.73 -25.09 32.32
N TYR A 28 20.91 -25.69 32.04
CA TYR A 28 21.83 -25.17 31.01
C TYR A 28 21.18 -25.07 29.63
N TYR A 29 20.61 -26.16 29.11
CA TYR A 29 19.96 -26.14 27.79
C TYR A 29 18.69 -25.31 27.77
N ARG A 30 17.98 -25.14 28.90
CA ARG A 30 16.86 -24.22 29.03
C ARG A 30 17.33 -22.77 28.91
N GLY A 31 18.43 -22.43 29.60
CA GLY A 31 19.04 -21.09 29.51
C GLY A 31 19.53 -20.78 28.10
N GLN A 32 20.22 -21.74 27.44
CA GLN A 32 20.65 -21.57 26.05
C GLN A 32 19.46 -21.33 25.09
N ARG A 33 18.43 -22.17 25.18
CA ARG A 33 17.21 -21.97 24.35
C ARG A 33 16.50 -20.65 24.63
N ALA A 34 16.54 -20.17 25.88
CA ALA A 34 15.98 -18.84 26.21
C ALA A 34 16.83 -17.73 25.62
N GLY A 35 18.16 -17.87 25.61
CA GLY A 35 19.06 -16.93 24.93
C GLY A 35 18.84 -16.88 23.43
N ASP A 36 18.84 -18.04 22.76
CA ASP A 36 18.59 -18.17 21.32
C ASP A 36 17.22 -17.56 20.93
N LYS A 37 16.21 -17.79 21.79
CA LYS A 37 14.87 -17.20 21.59
C LYS A 37 14.88 -15.68 21.72
N LEU A 38 15.56 -15.14 22.73
CA LEU A 38 15.65 -13.70 22.94
C LEU A 38 16.40 -13.02 21.78
N GLU A 39 17.50 -13.59 21.32
CA GLU A 39 18.26 -13.09 20.17
C GLU A 39 17.38 -13.06 18.91
N ARG A 40 16.65 -14.16 18.65
CA ARG A 40 15.69 -14.22 17.54
C ARG A 40 14.58 -13.16 17.68
N GLU A 41 14.02 -12.95 18.86
CA GLU A 41 12.99 -11.92 19.10
C GLU A 41 13.56 -10.51 18.88
N CYS A 42 14.77 -10.21 19.35
CA CYS A 42 15.44 -8.94 19.08
C CYS A 42 15.68 -8.71 17.59
N TYR A 43 16.14 -9.73 16.87
CA TYR A 43 16.33 -9.69 15.42
C TYR A 43 15.01 -9.40 14.67
N LEU A 44 13.94 -10.12 15.00
CA LEU A 44 12.63 -9.88 14.38
C LEU A 44 12.10 -8.47 14.67
N LEU A 45 12.32 -7.96 15.89
CA LEU A 45 11.92 -6.60 16.27
C LEU A 45 12.68 -5.53 15.49
N SER A 46 13.98 -5.72 15.25
CA SER A 46 14.75 -4.77 14.42
C SER A 46 14.16 -4.70 13.00
N LEU A 47 13.93 -5.84 12.37
CA LEU A 47 13.33 -5.92 11.04
C LEU A 47 11.92 -5.29 10.97
N VAL A 48 11.11 -5.48 12.01
CA VAL A 48 9.80 -4.85 12.11
C VAL A 48 9.92 -3.33 12.18
N ARG A 49 10.88 -2.80 12.94
CA ARG A 49 11.13 -1.36 13.04
C ARG A 49 11.60 -0.79 11.71
N ASP A 50 12.58 -1.43 11.06
CA ASP A 50 13.09 -1.02 9.75
C ASP A 50 11.96 -0.92 8.70
N ILE A 51 11.10 -1.94 8.63
CA ILE A 51 9.95 -1.90 7.73
C ILE A 51 8.99 -0.76 8.09
N ARG A 52 8.79 -0.46 9.36
CA ARG A 52 7.87 0.57 9.82
C ARG A 52 8.39 2.00 9.74
N GLU A 53 9.68 2.20 9.56
CA GLU A 53 10.22 3.52 9.18
C GLU A 53 9.60 3.99 7.86
N ASP A 54 9.47 3.10 6.89
CA ASP A 54 8.86 3.41 5.59
C ASP A 54 7.34 3.21 5.57
N MET A 55 6.82 2.26 6.34
CA MET A 55 5.39 1.86 6.35
C MET A 55 4.84 1.80 7.78
N PRO A 56 4.64 2.96 8.46
CA PRO A 56 4.38 3.02 9.90
C PRO A 56 3.14 2.23 10.32
N ASN A 57 2.08 2.22 9.53
CA ASN A 57 0.84 1.53 9.83
C ASN A 57 0.60 0.26 8.99
N LEU A 58 1.68 -0.41 8.55
CA LEU A 58 1.56 -1.70 7.88
C LEU A 58 1.01 -2.77 8.85
N GLY A 59 -0.19 -3.28 8.59
CA GLY A 59 -0.86 -4.27 9.45
C GLY A 59 -0.15 -5.63 9.49
N GLY A 60 -0.34 -6.37 10.60
CA GLY A 60 0.42 -7.59 10.92
C GLY A 60 0.47 -8.66 9.85
N VAL A 61 -0.62 -8.94 9.11
CA VAL A 61 -0.62 -9.93 8.01
C VAL A 61 0.28 -9.51 6.84
N LYS A 62 0.24 -8.21 6.46
CA LYS A 62 1.09 -7.68 5.40
C LYS A 62 2.56 -7.66 5.82
N LEU A 63 2.82 -7.31 7.08
CA LEU A 63 4.16 -7.37 7.69
C LEU A 63 4.70 -8.79 7.68
N TRP A 64 3.90 -9.78 8.10
CA TRP A 64 4.23 -11.20 8.04
C TRP A 64 4.59 -11.63 6.60
N LYS A 65 3.76 -11.26 5.62
CA LYS A 65 4.01 -11.57 4.21
C LYS A 65 5.33 -10.96 3.73
N LYS A 66 5.59 -9.68 4.07
CA LYS A 66 6.81 -8.96 3.67
C LYS A 66 8.07 -9.62 4.26
N LEU A 67 8.08 -9.94 5.55
CA LEU A 67 9.18 -10.64 6.20
C LEU A 67 9.49 -11.99 5.53
N ASN A 68 8.47 -12.82 5.32
CA ASN A 68 8.67 -14.12 4.69
C ASN A 68 9.10 -14.00 3.21
N SER A 69 8.63 -13.00 2.48
CA SER A 69 9.08 -12.73 1.11
C SER A 69 10.53 -12.27 1.03
N SER A 70 11.07 -11.69 2.11
CA SER A 70 12.49 -11.31 2.23
C SER A 70 13.37 -12.46 2.77
N GLY A 71 12.85 -13.69 2.87
CA GLY A 71 13.58 -14.88 3.33
C GLY A 71 13.59 -15.08 4.85
N VAL A 72 12.93 -14.20 5.61
CA VAL A 72 12.83 -14.32 7.08
C VAL A 72 11.67 -15.25 7.43
N GLN A 73 11.96 -16.51 7.76
CA GLN A 73 10.93 -17.47 8.15
C GLN A 73 10.40 -17.16 9.55
N VAL A 74 9.18 -16.65 9.62
CA VAL A 74 8.46 -16.39 10.87
C VAL A 74 7.02 -16.85 10.77
N GLY A 75 6.54 -17.55 11.80
CA GLY A 75 5.12 -17.96 11.90
C GLY A 75 4.23 -16.75 12.14
N ARG A 76 3.02 -16.77 11.57
CA ARG A 76 2.05 -15.66 11.77
C ARG A 76 1.77 -15.43 13.26
N ASP A 77 1.51 -16.49 14.01
CA ASP A 77 1.17 -16.40 15.44
C ASP A 77 2.38 -15.99 16.29
N GLU A 78 3.60 -16.41 15.90
CA GLU A 78 4.86 -15.96 16.51
C GLU A 78 5.01 -14.45 16.36
N LEU A 79 4.83 -13.92 15.15
CA LEU A 79 4.89 -12.49 14.89
C LEU A 79 3.82 -11.71 15.66
N TYR A 80 2.57 -12.17 15.66
CA TYR A 80 1.49 -11.51 16.40
C TYR A 80 1.71 -11.49 17.90
N ARG A 81 2.25 -12.57 18.48
CA ARG A 81 2.64 -12.61 19.89
C ARG A 81 3.71 -11.55 20.17
N LEU A 82 4.74 -11.45 19.33
CA LEU A 82 5.81 -10.48 19.46
C LEU A 82 5.27 -9.04 19.37
N LEU A 83 4.44 -8.74 18.36
CA LEU A 83 3.84 -7.41 18.18
C LEU A 83 2.97 -7.00 19.37
N ARG A 84 2.20 -7.92 19.96
CA ARG A 84 1.40 -7.64 21.18
C ARG A 84 2.29 -7.40 22.39
N ALA A 85 3.33 -8.21 22.60
CA ALA A 85 4.23 -8.09 23.74
C ALA A 85 4.97 -6.76 23.79
N HIS A 86 5.18 -6.12 22.63
CA HIS A 86 5.89 -4.84 22.49
C HIS A 86 4.99 -3.66 22.12
N ASP A 87 3.66 -3.78 22.26
CA ASP A 87 2.64 -2.77 21.90
C ASP A 87 2.79 -2.23 20.45
N LEU A 88 3.20 -3.12 19.53
CA LEU A 88 3.42 -2.81 18.11
C LEU A 88 2.21 -3.17 17.23
N MET A 89 1.04 -3.41 17.80
CA MET A 89 -0.19 -3.63 17.02
C MET A 89 -0.71 -2.29 16.47
N VAL A 90 -1.06 -2.26 15.17
CA VAL A 90 -1.68 -1.09 14.55
C VAL A 90 -3.07 -0.87 15.14
N LYS A 91 -3.30 0.29 15.73
CA LYS A 91 -4.60 0.71 16.27
C LYS A 91 -5.42 1.34 15.14
N HIS A 92 -6.66 0.89 14.97
CA HIS A 92 -7.58 1.47 13.99
C HIS A 92 -8.53 2.43 14.68
N GLU A 93 -8.38 3.71 14.45
CA GLU A 93 -9.37 4.71 14.84
C GLU A 93 -10.58 4.68 13.91
N LYS A 94 -11.78 4.65 14.48
CA LYS A 94 -13.03 4.81 13.73
C LYS A 94 -13.24 6.29 13.44
N ARG A 95 -12.98 6.75 12.20
CA ARG A 95 -13.33 8.11 11.79
C ARG A 95 -14.79 8.17 11.31
N ARG A 96 -15.46 9.28 11.60
CA ARG A 96 -16.77 9.61 11.01
C ARG A 96 -16.59 9.93 9.53
N VAL A 97 -17.39 9.28 8.70
CA VAL A 97 -17.46 9.56 7.26
C VAL A 97 -18.24 10.86 7.08
N VAL A 98 -17.64 11.87 6.48
CA VAL A 98 -18.33 13.05 5.97
C VAL A 98 -18.56 12.80 4.49
N THR A 99 -19.81 12.63 4.07
CA THR A 99 -20.19 12.47 2.67
C THR A 99 -20.37 13.86 2.06
N THR A 100 -19.73 14.10 0.92
CA THR A 100 -19.92 15.30 0.10
C THR A 100 -21.26 15.20 -0.64
N ASP A 101 -22.05 16.26 -0.63
CA ASP A 101 -23.27 16.37 -1.44
C ASP A 101 -22.91 16.69 -2.88
N SER A 102 -23.25 15.80 -3.82
CA SER A 102 -22.94 15.91 -5.25
C SER A 102 -24.19 16.18 -6.11
N SER A 103 -25.18 16.90 -5.59
CA SER A 103 -26.48 17.19 -6.25
C SER A 103 -26.44 18.21 -7.39
N GLY A 104 -25.30 18.48 -8.02
CA GLY A 104 -25.15 19.45 -9.09
C GLY A 104 -25.65 18.97 -10.48
N TRP A 105 -26.23 19.91 -11.29
CA TRP A 105 -26.63 19.71 -12.70
C TRP A 105 -25.38 19.69 -13.62
N PHE A 106 -24.58 18.61 -13.59
CA PHE A 106 -23.41 18.48 -14.46
C PHE A 106 -23.66 17.40 -15.53
N ARG A 107 -22.85 17.44 -16.60
CA ARG A 107 -22.87 16.44 -17.65
C ARG A 107 -22.63 15.06 -17.07
N GLN A 108 -23.62 14.16 -17.20
CA GLN A 108 -23.55 12.80 -16.67
C GLN A 108 -23.10 11.84 -17.76
N PHE A 109 -22.20 10.95 -17.40
CA PHE A 109 -21.78 9.83 -18.24
C PHE A 109 -22.33 8.53 -17.65
N PRO A 110 -22.61 7.50 -18.48
CA PRO A 110 -23.13 6.23 -17.97
C PRO A 110 -22.11 5.52 -17.07
N ASN A 111 -22.61 4.68 -16.16
CA ASN A 111 -21.74 3.80 -15.39
C ASN A 111 -21.40 2.55 -16.23
N LEU A 112 -20.22 2.55 -16.85
CA LEU A 112 -19.71 1.45 -17.69
C LEU A 112 -19.03 0.34 -16.89
N VAL A 113 -18.84 0.51 -15.58
CA VAL A 113 -18.16 -0.50 -14.73
C VAL A 113 -19.14 -1.35 -13.95
N LYS A 114 -20.41 -0.99 -13.91
CA LYS A 114 -21.44 -1.76 -13.20
C LYS A 114 -21.60 -3.13 -13.84
N GLY A 115 -21.28 -4.19 -13.07
CA GLY A 115 -21.35 -5.57 -13.56
C GLY A 115 -20.18 -5.99 -14.47
N LEU A 116 -19.21 -5.09 -14.73
CA LEU A 116 -18.04 -5.41 -15.54
C LEU A 116 -17.03 -6.23 -14.74
N GLU A 117 -16.65 -7.38 -15.28
CA GLU A 117 -15.52 -8.16 -14.74
C GLU A 117 -14.20 -7.57 -15.25
N ILE A 118 -13.37 -7.10 -14.33
CA ILE A 118 -12.05 -6.52 -14.63
C ILE A 118 -11.03 -7.64 -14.69
N LYS A 119 -10.49 -7.93 -15.89
CA LYS A 119 -9.63 -9.11 -16.16
C LYS A 119 -8.18 -8.79 -16.48
N ARG A 120 -7.85 -7.53 -16.75
CA ARG A 120 -6.49 -7.13 -17.16
C ARG A 120 -6.15 -5.70 -16.72
N PRO A 121 -4.85 -5.38 -16.61
CA PRO A 121 -4.40 -3.98 -16.46
C PRO A 121 -4.90 -3.10 -17.60
N ASN A 122 -5.07 -1.82 -17.33
CA ASN A 122 -5.53 -0.80 -18.26
C ASN A 122 -6.91 -1.08 -18.89
N GLN A 123 -7.72 -1.94 -18.28
CA GLN A 123 -9.12 -2.12 -18.66
C GLN A 123 -10.00 -1.02 -18.04
N VAL A 124 -9.78 -0.71 -16.78
CA VAL A 124 -10.49 0.33 -16.03
C VAL A 124 -9.48 1.10 -15.19
N TRP A 125 -9.47 2.41 -15.34
CA TRP A 125 -8.81 3.32 -14.42
C TRP A 125 -9.85 4.01 -13.56
N VAL A 126 -9.63 4.06 -12.25
CA VAL A 126 -10.50 4.76 -11.30
C VAL A 126 -9.79 5.99 -10.76
N SER A 127 -10.53 7.08 -10.60
CA SER A 127 -9.98 8.35 -10.10
C SER A 127 -10.82 8.91 -8.97
N ASP A 128 -10.12 9.55 -8.04
CA ASP A 128 -10.75 10.25 -6.91
C ASP A 128 -9.81 11.34 -6.38
N ILE A 129 -10.38 12.34 -5.71
CA ILE A 129 -9.65 13.42 -5.06
C ILE A 129 -9.82 13.29 -3.57
N THR A 130 -8.72 13.40 -2.83
CA THR A 130 -8.77 13.50 -1.38
C THR A 130 -8.01 14.73 -0.90
N TYR A 131 -8.36 15.24 0.27
CA TYR A 131 -7.64 16.35 0.89
C TYR A 131 -6.60 15.85 1.90
N VAL A 132 -5.54 16.62 2.07
CA VAL A 132 -4.49 16.43 3.08
C VAL A 132 -4.37 17.73 3.87
N ASP A 133 -4.37 17.62 5.19
CA ASP A 133 -4.22 18.75 6.10
C ASP A 133 -2.77 19.24 6.11
N THR A 134 -2.58 20.57 6.07
CA THR A 134 -1.30 21.22 6.33
C THR A 134 -1.50 22.41 7.27
N LEU A 135 -0.42 22.88 7.86
CA LEU A 135 -0.48 24.10 8.69
C LEU A 135 -0.88 25.35 7.89
N SER A 136 -0.68 25.31 6.56
CA SER A 136 -1.07 26.38 5.62
C SER A 136 -2.49 26.21 5.04
N GLY A 137 -3.27 25.19 5.47
CA GLY A 137 -4.59 24.86 4.97
C GLY A 137 -4.63 23.51 4.25
N PHE A 138 -5.78 23.22 3.62
CA PHE A 138 -5.95 21.97 2.88
C PHE A 138 -5.26 22.01 1.52
N VAL A 139 -4.67 20.87 1.15
CA VAL A 139 -4.24 20.59 -0.22
C VAL A 139 -4.95 19.36 -0.75
N PHE A 140 -5.06 19.23 -2.06
CA PHE A 140 -5.88 18.22 -2.72
C PHE A 140 -5.00 17.26 -3.50
N LEU A 141 -5.08 15.98 -3.15
CA LEU A 141 -4.38 14.89 -3.82
C LEU A 141 -5.35 14.20 -4.78
N SER A 142 -5.07 14.30 -6.07
CA SER A 142 -5.76 13.58 -7.14
C SER A 142 -5.00 12.31 -7.48
N LEU A 143 -5.68 11.17 -7.57
CA LEU A 143 -5.11 9.87 -7.93
C LEU A 143 -5.81 9.29 -9.16
N VAL A 144 -5.03 8.63 -10.01
CA VAL A 144 -5.50 7.72 -11.06
C VAL A 144 -4.95 6.33 -10.76
N THR A 145 -5.81 5.35 -10.60
CA THR A 145 -5.46 4.00 -10.16
C THR A 145 -5.96 2.97 -11.17
N ASP A 146 -5.10 2.04 -11.58
CA ASP A 146 -5.53 0.86 -12.34
C ASP A 146 -6.36 -0.07 -11.47
N ALA A 147 -7.60 -0.32 -11.87
CA ALA A 147 -8.55 -1.05 -11.05
C ALA A 147 -8.23 -2.55 -10.95
N TYR A 148 -7.47 -3.12 -11.88
CA TYR A 148 -7.05 -4.52 -11.83
C TYR A 148 -5.91 -4.74 -10.84
N SER A 149 -4.79 -4.08 -11.07
CA SER A 149 -3.56 -4.25 -10.28
C SER A 149 -3.54 -3.46 -8.98
N ARG A 150 -4.42 -2.49 -8.82
CA ARG A 150 -4.42 -1.48 -7.73
C ARG A 150 -3.24 -0.50 -7.83
N ARG A 151 -2.50 -0.50 -8.93
CA ARG A 151 -1.36 0.39 -9.15
C ARG A 151 -1.83 1.83 -9.32
N ILE A 152 -1.19 2.74 -8.59
CA ILE A 152 -1.36 4.18 -8.82
C ILE A 152 -0.58 4.51 -10.09
N MET A 153 -1.31 4.89 -11.14
CA MET A 153 -0.78 5.23 -12.46
C MET A 153 -0.33 6.68 -12.54
N GLY A 154 -1.06 7.57 -11.85
CA GLY A 154 -0.73 8.98 -11.78
C GLY A 154 -1.27 9.62 -10.52
N TRP A 155 -0.61 10.69 -10.12
CA TRP A 155 -0.98 11.46 -8.94
C TRP A 155 -0.56 12.92 -9.09
N PHE A 156 -1.27 13.83 -8.42
CA PHE A 156 -0.90 15.24 -8.37
C PHE A 156 -1.43 15.90 -7.09
N VAL A 157 -0.61 16.77 -6.47
CA VAL A 157 -1.02 17.56 -5.30
C VAL A 157 -1.17 19.02 -5.71
N HIS A 158 -2.37 19.58 -5.51
CA HIS A 158 -2.73 20.95 -5.85
C HIS A 158 -3.23 21.71 -4.61
N ASP A 159 -3.06 23.02 -4.58
CA ASP A 159 -3.54 23.90 -3.50
C ASP A 159 -5.04 24.24 -3.62
N LYS A 160 -5.65 23.97 -4.78
CA LYS A 160 -7.06 24.26 -5.06
C LYS A 160 -7.81 23.01 -5.53
N LEU A 161 -9.08 22.92 -5.17
CA LEU A 161 -9.99 21.88 -5.67
C LEU A 161 -10.56 22.29 -7.03
N ASN A 162 -9.74 22.17 -8.07
CA ASN A 162 -10.08 22.52 -9.46
C ASN A 162 -9.79 21.36 -10.42
N THR A 163 -10.07 21.55 -11.72
CA THR A 163 -9.84 20.51 -12.76
C THR A 163 -8.36 20.26 -13.03
N GLU A 164 -7.47 21.19 -12.72
CA GLU A 164 -6.04 21.11 -12.99
C GLU A 164 -5.37 19.96 -12.22
N GLY A 165 -5.77 19.75 -10.95
CA GLY A 165 -5.27 18.64 -10.14
C GLY A 165 -5.47 17.26 -10.80
N PRO A 166 -6.72 16.85 -11.08
CA PRO A 166 -7.02 15.61 -11.79
C PRO A 166 -6.40 15.50 -13.17
N LEU A 167 -6.34 16.60 -13.96
CA LEU A 167 -5.70 16.60 -15.27
C LEU A 167 -4.22 16.29 -15.20
N ASN A 168 -3.48 16.91 -14.27
CA ASN A 168 -2.06 16.62 -14.09
C ASN A 168 -1.82 15.20 -13.60
N ALA A 169 -2.70 14.66 -12.74
CA ALA A 169 -2.64 13.25 -12.36
C ALA A 169 -2.85 12.34 -13.57
N LEU A 170 -3.81 12.66 -14.44
CA LEU A 170 -4.09 11.92 -15.67
C LEU A 170 -2.92 12.00 -16.67
N TYR A 171 -2.31 13.17 -16.87
CA TYR A 171 -1.11 13.30 -17.71
C TYR A 171 0.05 12.46 -17.19
N ARG A 172 0.29 12.42 -15.89
CA ARG A 172 1.31 11.54 -15.30
C ARG A 172 0.98 10.06 -15.52
N ALA A 173 -0.31 9.67 -15.46
CA ALA A 173 -0.73 8.31 -15.76
C ALA A 173 -0.44 7.94 -17.23
N PHE A 174 -0.66 8.85 -18.18
CA PHE A 174 -0.34 8.62 -19.59
C PHE A 174 1.14 8.39 -19.86
N LEU A 175 2.03 8.98 -19.06
CA LEU A 175 3.47 8.75 -19.17
C LEU A 175 3.90 7.33 -18.75
N GLN A 176 3.05 6.60 -18.03
CA GLN A 176 3.35 5.24 -17.56
C GLN A 176 3.01 4.14 -18.58
N VAL A 177 2.33 4.49 -19.67
CA VAL A 177 1.76 3.53 -20.64
C VAL A 177 1.97 3.98 -22.08
N ARG A 178 1.94 3.03 -23.00
CA ARG A 178 1.90 3.35 -24.43
C ARG A 178 0.47 3.72 -24.85
N ALA A 179 0.32 4.58 -25.83
CA ALA A 179 -0.98 5.00 -26.32
C ALA A 179 -1.89 3.81 -26.73
N SER A 180 -1.32 2.78 -27.37
CA SER A 180 -2.05 1.57 -27.75
C SER A 180 -2.56 0.70 -26.58
N GLU A 181 -2.09 0.93 -25.37
CA GLU A 181 -2.52 0.16 -24.19
C GLU A 181 -3.69 0.78 -23.44
N ILE A 182 -3.97 2.05 -23.71
CA ILE A 182 -5.06 2.80 -23.09
C ILE A 182 -6.25 3.04 -24.01
N GLU A 183 -6.14 2.73 -25.28
CA GLU A 183 -7.28 2.78 -26.21
C GLU A 183 -8.39 1.85 -25.72
N GLY A 184 -9.60 2.39 -25.59
CA GLY A 184 -10.76 1.69 -25.06
C GLY A 184 -10.77 1.54 -23.51
N THR A 185 -9.74 2.01 -22.78
CA THR A 185 -9.76 2.04 -21.32
C THR A 185 -10.95 2.83 -20.81
N ILE A 186 -11.67 2.28 -19.84
CA ILE A 186 -12.74 2.98 -19.15
C ILE A 186 -12.11 3.80 -18.02
N HIS A 187 -12.29 5.11 -18.06
CA HIS A 187 -11.96 6.01 -16.96
C HIS A 187 -13.20 6.25 -16.11
N HIS A 188 -13.18 5.79 -14.88
CA HIS A 188 -14.31 5.87 -13.96
C HIS A 188 -14.01 6.79 -12.77
N SER A 189 -14.95 7.68 -12.45
CA SER A 189 -14.86 8.62 -11.32
C SER A 189 -16.23 8.85 -10.68
N ASP A 190 -16.23 9.59 -9.58
CA ASP A 190 -17.45 10.20 -9.07
C ASP A 190 -17.95 11.32 -10.01
N ARG A 191 -19.07 11.97 -9.64
CA ARG A 191 -19.67 13.10 -10.39
C ARG A 191 -19.08 14.45 -9.98
N GLY A 192 -17.86 14.49 -9.47
CA GLY A 192 -17.19 15.73 -9.12
C GLY A 192 -17.09 16.67 -10.34
N VAL A 193 -17.30 17.97 -10.12
CA VAL A 193 -17.27 19.00 -11.17
C VAL A 193 -15.97 18.96 -11.99
N GLN A 194 -14.88 18.55 -11.38
CA GLN A 194 -13.57 18.44 -11.99
C GLN A 194 -13.56 17.40 -13.10
N TYR A 195 -14.18 16.23 -12.85
CA TYR A 195 -14.29 15.13 -13.80
C TYR A 195 -15.36 15.37 -14.88
N CYS A 196 -16.39 16.18 -14.57
CA CYS A 196 -17.41 16.58 -15.52
C CYS A 196 -16.94 17.67 -16.48
N SER A 197 -15.79 18.30 -16.26
CA SER A 197 -15.30 19.42 -17.06
C SER A 197 -15.05 19.03 -18.52
N TYR A 198 -15.29 19.99 -19.42
CA TYR A 198 -15.05 19.81 -20.86
C TYR A 198 -13.59 19.43 -21.14
N GLN A 199 -12.65 20.14 -20.51
CA GLN A 199 -11.22 19.91 -20.69
C GLN A 199 -10.80 18.50 -20.29
N TYR A 200 -11.30 17.98 -19.16
CA TYR A 200 -10.99 16.63 -18.70
C TYR A 200 -11.50 15.57 -19.68
N ASN A 201 -12.75 15.70 -20.10
CA ASN A 201 -13.37 14.74 -21.01
C ASN A 201 -12.81 14.80 -22.43
N THR A 202 -12.44 15.99 -22.92
CA THR A 202 -11.73 16.13 -24.20
C THR A 202 -10.37 15.43 -24.15
N THR A 203 -9.64 15.55 -23.02
CA THR A 203 -8.35 14.88 -22.82
C THR A 203 -8.48 13.36 -22.84
N LEU A 204 -9.52 12.79 -22.21
CA LEU A 204 -9.83 11.36 -22.29
C LEU A 204 -10.16 10.93 -23.73
N GLY A 205 -11.02 11.71 -24.42
CA GLY A 205 -11.41 11.45 -25.80
C GLY A 205 -10.23 11.44 -26.79
N MET A 206 -9.27 12.36 -26.64
CA MET A 206 -8.03 12.39 -27.43
C MET A 206 -7.17 11.14 -27.29
N LYS A 207 -7.37 10.37 -26.23
CA LYS A 207 -6.71 9.09 -25.96
C LYS A 207 -7.59 7.87 -26.22
N TRP A 208 -8.75 8.08 -26.87
CA TRP A 208 -9.74 7.03 -27.15
C TRP A 208 -10.19 6.27 -25.91
N MET A 209 -10.24 6.95 -24.76
CA MET A 209 -10.74 6.39 -23.51
C MET A 209 -12.25 6.66 -23.37
N ASN A 210 -12.94 5.76 -22.68
CA ASN A 210 -14.36 5.87 -22.40
C ASN A 210 -14.58 6.49 -21.02
N THR A 211 -15.34 7.58 -20.95
CA THR A 211 -15.72 8.20 -19.68
C THR A 211 -16.87 7.42 -19.02
N SER A 212 -16.73 7.16 -17.73
CA SER A 212 -17.72 6.48 -16.89
C SER A 212 -17.82 7.20 -15.55
N MET A 213 -19.04 7.29 -15.01
CA MET A 213 -19.29 7.95 -13.71
C MET A 213 -20.23 7.13 -12.85
N THR A 214 -20.12 7.31 -11.52
CA THR A 214 -21.10 6.76 -10.55
C THR A 214 -22.49 7.30 -10.88
N GLN A 215 -23.56 6.51 -10.69
CA GLN A 215 -24.92 6.97 -11.03
C GLN A 215 -25.73 7.44 -9.83
N ASP A 216 -25.81 6.66 -8.78
CA ASP A 216 -26.78 6.87 -7.71
C ASP A 216 -26.15 7.34 -6.38
N GLY A 217 -24.93 7.90 -6.43
CA GLY A 217 -24.19 8.23 -5.20
C GLY A 217 -23.87 6.99 -4.34
N SER A 218 -23.96 5.79 -4.93
CA SER A 218 -23.63 4.55 -4.25
C SER A 218 -22.16 4.55 -3.87
N PRO A 219 -21.82 4.42 -2.58
CA PRO A 219 -20.43 4.35 -2.13
C PRO A 219 -19.68 3.13 -2.69
N TYR A 220 -20.38 2.19 -3.30
CA TYR A 220 -19.77 1.01 -3.93
C TYR A 220 -19.26 1.27 -5.35
N ASP A 221 -19.77 2.31 -6.00
CA ASP A 221 -19.47 2.57 -7.41
C ASP A 221 -18.01 3.05 -7.63
N ASN A 222 -17.40 3.76 -6.66
CA ASN A 222 -15.99 4.18 -6.71
C ASN A 222 -15.13 3.61 -5.56
N ALA A 223 -15.56 2.50 -4.97
CA ALA A 223 -14.95 1.92 -3.77
C ALA A 223 -13.45 1.59 -3.91
N ILE A 224 -12.95 1.34 -5.12
CA ILE A 224 -11.53 1.07 -5.37
C ILE A 224 -10.71 2.34 -5.16
N ALA A 225 -11.10 3.46 -5.76
CA ALA A 225 -10.40 4.73 -5.63
C ALA A 225 -10.45 5.26 -4.20
N GLU A 226 -11.63 5.24 -3.57
CA GLU A 226 -11.80 5.59 -2.15
C GLU A 226 -10.93 4.73 -1.23
N ARG A 227 -10.83 3.42 -1.53
CA ARG A 227 -9.99 2.51 -0.76
C ARG A 227 -8.51 2.85 -0.88
N VAL A 228 -8.02 3.19 -2.06
CA VAL A 228 -6.62 3.59 -2.28
C VAL A 228 -6.32 4.89 -1.56
N ASN A 229 -7.18 5.91 -1.70
CA ASN A 229 -7.07 7.17 -0.95
C ASN A 229 -7.04 6.91 0.57
N GLY A 230 -7.97 6.12 1.08
CA GLY A 230 -8.02 5.77 2.50
C GLY A 230 -6.80 4.98 2.99
N ILE A 231 -6.11 4.23 2.14
CA ILE A 231 -4.87 3.55 2.47
C ILE A 231 -3.73 4.57 2.59
N LEU A 232 -3.54 5.43 1.59
CA LEU A 232 -2.47 6.44 1.60
C LEU A 232 -2.61 7.37 2.81
N LYS A 233 -3.82 7.84 3.07
CA LYS A 233 -4.10 8.71 4.22
C LYS A 233 -3.75 8.02 5.53
N ARG A 234 -4.37 6.88 5.83
CA ARG A 234 -4.26 6.21 7.14
C ARG A 234 -2.91 5.56 7.39
N GLU A 235 -2.28 5.01 6.36
CA GLU A 235 -1.02 4.30 6.56
C GLU A 235 0.19 5.25 6.56
N TRP A 236 0.08 6.47 5.98
CA TRP A 236 1.18 7.44 5.88
C TRP A 236 0.80 8.90 6.17
N LEU A 237 -0.09 9.50 5.35
CA LEU A 237 -0.23 10.96 5.32
C LEU A 237 -0.82 11.55 6.61
N GLU A 238 -1.65 10.81 7.32
CA GLU A 238 -2.23 11.22 8.61
C GLU A 238 -1.31 10.95 9.80
N GLN A 239 -0.14 10.35 9.56
CA GLN A 239 0.86 10.08 10.60
C GLN A 239 1.87 11.23 10.75
N GLU A 240 1.80 12.24 9.88
CA GLU A 240 2.74 13.34 9.80
C GLU A 240 2.01 14.68 9.80
N VAL A 241 2.67 15.72 10.31
CA VAL A 241 2.20 17.10 10.23
C VAL A 241 2.97 17.80 9.12
N PHE A 242 2.26 18.27 8.10
CA PHE A 242 2.85 18.98 6.99
C PHE A 242 2.75 20.50 7.19
N VAL A 243 3.83 21.23 6.91
CA VAL A 243 3.81 22.70 6.98
C VAL A 243 3.13 23.29 5.74
N ASN A 244 3.42 22.75 4.55
CA ASN A 244 2.96 23.29 3.27
C ASN A 244 2.83 22.21 2.19
N ILE A 245 2.36 22.60 1.00
CA ILE A 245 2.13 21.73 -0.15
C ILE A 245 3.40 21.01 -0.63
N GLU A 246 4.58 21.64 -0.54
CA GLU A 246 5.82 21.05 -1.05
C GLU A 246 6.22 19.81 -0.24
N GLN A 247 6.06 19.87 1.09
CA GLN A 247 6.28 18.71 1.94
C GLN A 247 5.32 17.56 1.59
N VAL A 248 4.04 17.88 1.31
CA VAL A 248 3.07 16.87 0.89
C VAL A 248 3.46 16.26 -0.47
N ARG A 249 3.92 17.06 -1.43
CA ARG A 249 4.38 16.57 -2.76
C ARG A 249 5.53 15.57 -2.63
N VAL A 250 6.57 15.94 -1.90
CA VAL A 250 7.74 15.07 -1.65
C VAL A 250 7.30 13.78 -0.95
N ARG A 251 6.42 13.91 0.05
CA ARG A 251 5.95 12.74 0.79
C ARG A 251 5.09 11.81 -0.06
N VAL A 252 4.16 12.36 -0.84
CA VAL A 252 3.29 11.58 -1.73
C VAL A 252 4.11 10.82 -2.78
N GLU A 253 5.16 11.41 -3.33
CA GLU A 253 6.06 10.73 -4.26
C GLU A 253 6.66 9.46 -3.63
N LYS A 254 7.26 9.57 -2.45
CA LYS A 254 7.79 8.42 -1.70
C LYS A 254 6.69 7.40 -1.38
N VAL A 255 5.54 7.85 -0.91
CA VAL A 255 4.41 6.99 -0.52
C VAL A 255 3.86 6.21 -1.71
N VAL A 256 3.71 6.85 -2.89
CA VAL A 256 3.24 6.16 -4.10
C VAL A 256 4.23 5.09 -4.54
N ALA A 257 5.54 5.36 -4.48
CA ALA A 257 6.57 4.37 -4.80
C ALA A 257 6.51 3.16 -3.83
N LEU A 258 6.39 3.41 -2.53
CA LEU A 258 6.24 2.36 -1.50
C LEU A 258 4.94 1.56 -1.67
N TYR A 259 3.83 2.25 -1.95
CA TYR A 259 2.53 1.62 -2.19
C TYR A 259 2.57 0.70 -3.41
N ASN A 260 3.09 1.17 -4.53
CA ASN A 260 3.14 0.40 -5.77
C ASN A 260 4.14 -0.77 -5.69
N GLY A 261 5.35 -0.50 -5.21
CA GLY A 261 6.46 -1.46 -5.30
C GLY A 261 6.61 -2.40 -4.12
N GLN A 262 6.17 -1.99 -2.92
CA GLN A 262 6.54 -2.71 -1.71
C GLN A 262 5.37 -3.13 -0.83
N ARG A 263 4.21 -2.46 -0.93
CA ARG A 263 3.09 -2.73 -0.05
C ARG A 263 2.23 -3.91 -0.52
N PRO A 264 2.10 -5.02 0.26
CA PRO A 264 1.18 -6.10 -0.07
C PRO A 264 -0.29 -5.64 0.00
N HIS A 265 -1.11 -6.07 -0.95
CA HIS A 265 -2.51 -5.68 -1.03
C HIS A 265 -3.44 -6.89 -0.99
N PHE A 266 -4.43 -6.91 -0.07
CA PHE A 266 -5.32 -8.06 0.11
C PHE A 266 -6.12 -8.42 -1.16
N SER A 267 -6.67 -7.42 -1.87
CA SER A 267 -7.52 -7.66 -3.04
C SER A 267 -6.78 -8.25 -4.25
N ILE A 268 -5.46 -8.33 -4.19
CA ILE A 268 -4.60 -8.95 -5.21
C ILE A 268 -3.71 -10.05 -4.60
N GLY A 269 -4.24 -10.78 -3.63
CA GLY A 269 -3.58 -11.95 -3.06
C GLY A 269 -2.29 -11.65 -2.28
N LEU A 270 -2.20 -10.50 -1.61
CA LEU A 270 -1.01 -10.04 -0.89
C LEU A 270 0.23 -9.86 -1.79
N ASN A 271 0.03 -9.68 -3.09
CA ASN A 271 1.06 -9.19 -3.99
C ASN A 271 1.16 -7.66 -3.93
N THR A 272 2.22 -7.10 -4.52
CA THR A 272 2.35 -5.67 -4.71
C THR A 272 1.66 -5.22 -6.00
N PRO A 273 1.12 -3.99 -6.09
CA PRO A 273 0.52 -3.48 -7.32
C PRO A 273 1.43 -3.58 -8.54
N ASP A 274 2.71 -3.25 -8.38
CA ASP A 274 3.70 -3.34 -9.46
C ASP A 274 3.93 -4.76 -9.94
N SER A 275 3.96 -5.77 -9.05
CA SER A 275 4.15 -7.16 -9.47
C SER A 275 3.00 -7.64 -10.36
N ILE A 276 1.75 -7.35 -9.98
CA ILE A 276 0.56 -7.72 -10.74
C ILE A 276 0.48 -6.98 -12.08
N TYR A 277 0.85 -5.69 -12.09
CA TYR A 277 0.85 -4.90 -13.31
C TYR A 277 1.89 -5.39 -14.33
N ARG A 278 3.09 -5.75 -13.87
CA ARG A 278 4.20 -6.24 -14.71
C ARG A 278 3.97 -7.63 -15.28
N ASP A 279 3.48 -8.57 -14.47
CA ASP A 279 3.28 -9.97 -14.87
C ASP A 279 2.43 -10.09 -16.15
N LEU A 280 1.52 -9.13 -16.38
CA LEU A 280 0.60 -9.17 -17.51
C LEU A 280 0.98 -8.23 -18.68
N THR A 281 1.77 -7.19 -18.42
CA THR A 281 2.21 -6.25 -19.46
C THR A 281 3.59 -6.57 -20.00
N GLY A 282 4.38 -7.42 -19.31
CA GLY A 282 5.75 -7.78 -19.70
C GLY A 282 6.75 -6.61 -19.67
N LYS A 283 6.42 -5.50 -19.00
CA LYS A 283 7.23 -4.27 -19.03
C LYS A 283 7.81 -3.93 -17.67
N PHE A 284 9.06 -3.48 -17.70
CA PHE A 284 9.69 -2.80 -16.58
C PHE A 284 9.02 -1.43 -16.36
N ALA A 285 8.60 -1.15 -15.16
CA ALA A 285 8.25 0.21 -14.76
C ALA A 285 9.55 1.05 -14.85
N PHE A 286 9.55 2.07 -15.69
CA PHE A 286 10.61 3.06 -15.67
C PHE A 286 10.53 3.82 -14.35
N HIS A 287 11.52 3.63 -13.48
CA HIS A 287 11.75 4.56 -12.40
C HIS A 287 12.35 5.82 -13.02
N MET A 288 11.56 6.87 -13.16
CA MET A 288 12.12 8.20 -13.34
C MET A 288 12.63 8.65 -11.97
N TYR A 289 13.96 8.79 -11.87
CA TYR A 289 14.65 9.49 -10.79
C TYR A 289 14.44 11.00 -10.91
#